data_f4a8d40663c94b45e39925e259ff5bf4
#
_entry.id   f4a8d40663c94b45e39925e259ff5bf4
#
_cell.length_a   1.000
_cell.length_b   1.000
_cell.length_c   1.000
_cell.angle_alpha   90.00
_cell.angle_beta   90.00
_cell.angle_gamma   90.00
#
_symmetry.space_group_name_H-M   'P 1'
#
loop_
_entity.id
_entity.type
_entity.pdbx_description
1 polymer ?
#
loop_
_entity_poly.entity_id
_entity_poly.type
_entity_poly.pdbx_seq_one_letter_code
_entity_poly.pdbx_strand_id
1 'polypeptide(L)'
;SLKMEERYLRMMPELSPLGIIYTCNPSRCYMEMIEELAKQIPIVVVNNQNEQMSVDAVEIDNSKLGRLMASHLLELGHRDVAYIAPPLTIRQKQRSKRVEGFLKEFDRWGLKERVIIKAADEAYDMNVANIDSEYKIGYDLTKELLAEKRRVTAIVGLNDMIAFGILDALHEEKYKVPGDISVMGCDNTLFARMHKLALTTVEHFVVFKGRDACDIIMKKIDSGQMKYSGMEPVSIYHVEYEPRLIIRSTTSYAKKSELMNLLKLLVIRMI
;
A
#
# COMPACT_ATOMS: atom_id res chain seq x y z
N SER A 1 -13.73 8.35 -13.26
CA SER A 1 -14.74 7.29 -13.55
C SER A 1 -14.26 6.42 -14.69
N LEU A 2 -14.71 5.15 -14.75
CA LEU A 2 -14.37 4.22 -15.85
C LEU A 2 -14.68 4.81 -17.23
N LYS A 3 -15.80 5.50 -17.39
CA LYS A 3 -16.16 6.17 -18.66
C LYS A 3 -15.14 7.24 -19.09
N MET A 4 -14.57 7.96 -18.14
CA MET A 4 -13.54 8.97 -18.44
C MET A 4 -12.22 8.31 -18.86
N GLU A 5 -11.84 7.24 -18.19
CA GLU A 5 -10.65 6.46 -18.51
C GLU A 5 -10.73 5.89 -19.93
N GLU A 6 -11.84 5.24 -20.28
CA GLU A 6 -12.09 4.74 -21.63
C GLU A 6 -12.02 5.88 -22.67
N ARG A 7 -12.67 7.00 -22.38
CA ARG A 7 -12.64 8.17 -23.27
C ARG A 7 -11.22 8.64 -23.54
N TYR A 8 -10.40 8.78 -22.48
CA TYR A 8 -9.01 9.21 -22.67
C TYR A 8 -8.19 8.19 -23.48
N LEU A 9 -8.29 6.89 -23.18
CA LEU A 9 -7.60 5.86 -23.94
C LEU A 9 -7.96 5.91 -25.42
N ARG A 10 -9.24 6.09 -25.76
CA ARG A 10 -9.72 6.22 -27.15
C ARG A 10 -9.22 7.49 -27.87
N MET A 11 -8.94 8.55 -27.13
CA MET A 11 -8.41 9.81 -27.69
C MET A 11 -6.90 9.79 -27.93
N MET A 12 -6.15 8.87 -27.29
CA MET A 12 -4.67 8.87 -27.37
C MET A 12 -4.13 8.76 -28.80
N PRO A 13 -4.67 7.93 -29.71
CA PRO A 13 -4.19 7.88 -31.10
C PRO A 13 -4.30 9.24 -31.82
N GLU A 14 -5.40 9.98 -31.60
CA GLU A 14 -5.62 11.28 -32.23
C GLU A 14 -4.67 12.35 -31.70
N LEU A 15 -4.33 12.27 -30.40
CA LEU A 15 -3.39 13.20 -29.76
C LEU A 15 -1.93 12.91 -30.10
N SER A 16 -1.63 11.72 -30.61
CA SER A 16 -0.29 11.27 -31.01
C SER A 16 0.80 11.59 -29.96
N PRO A 17 0.62 11.23 -28.68
CA PRO A 17 1.62 11.52 -27.65
C PRO A 17 2.89 10.74 -27.94
N LEU A 18 4.04 11.24 -27.50
CA LEU A 18 5.33 10.56 -27.60
C LEU A 18 5.40 9.27 -26.76
N GLY A 19 4.63 9.22 -25.66
CA GLY A 19 4.52 8.06 -24.79
C GLY A 19 3.44 8.28 -23.72
N ILE A 20 3.04 7.21 -23.05
CA ILE A 20 1.98 7.22 -22.03
C ILE A 20 2.50 6.53 -20.78
N ILE A 21 2.42 7.22 -19.63
CA ILE A 21 2.58 6.60 -18.32
C ILE A 21 1.19 6.37 -17.75
N TYR A 22 0.83 5.11 -17.59
CA TYR A 22 -0.48 4.70 -17.09
C TYR A 22 -0.37 4.26 -15.63
N THR A 23 -0.98 5.02 -14.71
CA THR A 23 -0.81 4.81 -13.26
C THR A 23 -2.00 4.13 -12.58
N CYS A 24 -3.07 3.86 -13.32
CA CYS A 24 -4.24 3.17 -12.79
C CYS A 24 -4.07 1.65 -12.93
N ASN A 25 -4.83 0.88 -12.13
CA ASN A 25 -4.95 -0.54 -12.36
C ASN A 25 -6.03 -0.74 -13.44
N PRO A 26 -5.67 -1.13 -14.67
CA PRO A 26 -6.63 -1.24 -15.74
C PRO A 26 -7.68 -2.31 -15.40
N SER A 27 -8.94 -2.01 -15.61
CA SER A 27 -9.97 -3.03 -15.60
C SER A 27 -9.70 -4.01 -16.76
N ARG A 28 -10.17 -5.24 -16.63
CA ARG A 28 -9.90 -6.29 -17.64
C ARG A 28 -10.31 -5.88 -19.06
N CYS A 29 -11.35 -5.04 -19.21
CA CYS A 29 -11.79 -4.53 -20.52
C CYS A 29 -10.85 -3.47 -21.12
N TYR A 30 -10.00 -2.82 -20.34
CA TYR A 30 -9.05 -1.83 -20.87
C TYR A 30 -7.66 -2.40 -21.11
N MET A 31 -7.37 -3.59 -20.62
CA MET A 31 -6.08 -4.25 -20.84
C MET A 31 -5.82 -4.47 -22.34
N GLU A 32 -6.78 -5.04 -23.05
CA GLU A 32 -6.71 -5.24 -24.49
C GLU A 32 -6.52 -3.91 -25.24
N MET A 33 -7.22 -2.86 -24.81
CA MET A 33 -7.09 -1.53 -25.39
C MET A 33 -5.69 -0.92 -25.15
N ILE A 34 -5.13 -1.11 -23.96
CA ILE A 34 -3.77 -0.64 -23.65
C ILE A 34 -2.74 -1.43 -24.46
N GLU A 35 -2.89 -2.74 -24.62
CA GLU A 35 -2.01 -3.58 -25.44
C GLU A 35 -2.07 -3.18 -26.93
N GLU A 36 -3.25 -2.86 -27.45
CA GLU A 36 -3.38 -2.36 -28.83
C GLU A 36 -2.74 -0.97 -28.99
N LEU A 37 -2.93 -0.08 -28.05
CA LEU A 37 -2.27 1.23 -28.04
C LEU A 37 -0.74 1.10 -27.94
N ALA A 38 -0.26 0.13 -27.16
CA ALA A 38 1.17 -0.11 -26.97
C ALA A 38 1.89 -0.56 -28.25
N LYS A 39 1.16 -1.02 -29.26
CA LYS A 39 1.72 -1.31 -30.60
C LYS A 39 2.05 -0.05 -31.39
N GLN A 40 1.48 1.10 -31.04
CA GLN A 40 1.61 2.36 -31.76
C GLN A 40 2.32 3.45 -30.94
N ILE A 41 2.17 3.42 -29.63
CA ILE A 41 2.66 4.45 -28.71
C ILE A 41 3.37 3.74 -27.54
N PRO A 42 4.60 4.14 -27.14
CA PRO A 42 5.25 3.60 -25.95
C PRO A 42 4.36 3.78 -24.71
N ILE A 43 4.00 2.69 -24.05
CA ILE A 43 3.17 2.72 -22.83
C ILE A 43 3.91 2.00 -21.71
N VAL A 44 4.03 2.65 -20.55
CA VAL A 44 4.52 2.05 -19.32
C VAL A 44 3.41 2.06 -18.29
N VAL A 45 3.06 0.91 -17.78
CA VAL A 45 2.07 0.76 -16.70
C VAL A 45 2.78 0.75 -15.35
N VAL A 46 2.37 1.64 -14.44
CA VAL A 46 2.96 1.75 -13.11
C VAL A 46 1.99 1.19 -12.07
N ASN A 47 2.51 0.37 -11.15
CA ASN A 47 1.74 -0.30 -10.09
C ASN A 47 0.69 -1.30 -10.63
N ASN A 48 0.91 -1.89 -11.77
CA ASN A 48 0.08 -2.97 -12.29
C ASN A 48 0.70 -4.32 -11.91
N GLN A 49 -0.01 -5.13 -11.16
CA GLN A 49 0.40 -6.52 -10.87
C GLN A 49 -0.38 -7.51 -11.75
N ASN A 50 -0.53 -7.21 -13.01
CA ASN A 50 -1.16 -8.12 -13.93
C ASN A 50 -0.09 -8.83 -14.79
N GLU A 51 0.30 -10.01 -14.35
CA GLU A 51 1.30 -10.87 -14.99
C GLU A 51 0.96 -11.26 -16.44
N GLN A 52 -0.27 -10.95 -16.89
CA GLN A 52 -0.77 -11.31 -18.22
C GLN A 52 -0.64 -10.18 -19.26
N MET A 53 -0.19 -8.99 -18.87
CA MET A 53 -0.06 -7.86 -19.82
C MET A 53 1.27 -7.89 -20.56
N SER A 54 1.22 -7.76 -21.89
CA SER A 54 2.39 -7.67 -22.78
C SER A 54 2.81 -6.21 -23.01
N VAL A 55 2.93 -5.42 -21.93
CA VAL A 55 3.36 -4.02 -21.99
C VAL A 55 4.45 -3.76 -20.95
N ASP A 56 5.20 -2.67 -21.13
CA ASP A 56 6.22 -2.28 -20.15
C ASP A 56 5.58 -1.98 -18.80
N ALA A 57 6.21 -2.43 -17.72
CA ALA A 57 5.69 -2.28 -16.38
C ALA A 57 6.77 -1.86 -15.37
N VAL A 58 6.37 -0.99 -14.44
CA VAL A 58 7.16 -0.65 -13.26
C VAL A 58 6.28 -0.84 -12.04
N GLU A 59 6.63 -1.77 -11.16
CA GLU A 59 5.74 -2.19 -10.10
C GLU A 59 6.43 -2.51 -8.77
N ILE A 60 5.63 -2.82 -7.78
CA ILE A 60 6.06 -3.36 -6.48
C ILE A 60 5.04 -4.40 -6.03
N ASP A 61 5.51 -5.50 -5.46
CA ASP A 61 4.62 -6.55 -4.94
C ASP A 61 3.90 -6.10 -3.66
N ASN A 62 2.62 -5.75 -3.79
CA ASN A 62 1.79 -5.34 -2.66
C ASN A 62 1.55 -6.48 -1.65
N SER A 63 1.60 -7.74 -2.07
CA SER A 63 1.52 -8.86 -1.13
C SER A 63 2.79 -8.97 -0.28
N LYS A 64 3.96 -8.77 -0.90
CA LYS A 64 5.24 -8.66 -0.15
C LYS A 64 5.24 -7.47 0.81
N LEU A 65 4.70 -6.31 0.38
CA LEU A 65 4.53 -5.15 1.24
C LEU A 65 3.73 -5.50 2.50
N GLY A 66 2.55 -6.08 2.33
CA GLY A 66 1.69 -6.48 3.45
C GLY A 66 2.38 -7.49 4.37
N ARG A 67 3.07 -8.49 3.81
CA ARG A 67 3.84 -9.45 4.60
C ARG A 67 4.92 -8.79 5.43
N LEU A 68 5.69 -7.85 4.83
CA LEU A 68 6.76 -7.15 5.53
C LEU A 68 6.24 -6.34 6.73
N MET A 69 5.08 -5.68 6.57
CA MET A 69 4.40 -4.97 7.66
C MET A 69 4.00 -5.93 8.79
N ALA A 70 3.41 -7.06 8.45
CA ALA A 70 2.99 -8.08 9.40
C ALA A 70 4.18 -8.70 10.15
N SER A 71 5.23 -9.10 9.42
CA SER A 71 6.44 -9.70 10.01
C SER A 71 7.06 -8.78 11.04
N HIS A 72 7.20 -7.47 10.73
CA HIS A 72 7.73 -6.48 11.67
C HIS A 72 6.95 -6.44 12.99
N LEU A 73 5.62 -6.38 12.92
CA LEU A 73 4.79 -6.36 14.13
C LEU A 73 4.83 -7.68 14.90
N LEU A 74 4.86 -8.82 14.20
CA LEU A 74 4.97 -10.14 14.81
C LEU A 74 6.32 -10.32 15.53
N GLU A 75 7.43 -9.85 14.94
CA GLU A 75 8.77 -9.84 15.54
C GLU A 75 8.83 -8.97 16.80
N LEU A 76 8.11 -7.84 16.83
CA LEU A 76 7.94 -7.00 18.02
C LEU A 76 6.98 -7.60 19.05
N GLY A 77 6.39 -8.75 18.80
CA GLY A 77 5.52 -9.47 19.73
C GLY A 77 4.05 -9.03 19.70
N HIS A 78 3.64 -8.21 18.73
CA HIS A 78 2.23 -7.87 18.55
C HIS A 78 1.44 -9.07 18.07
N ARG A 79 0.29 -9.31 18.68
CA ARG A 79 -0.61 -10.42 18.33
C ARG A 79 -2.04 -9.95 18.04
N ASP A 80 -2.48 -8.91 18.73
CA ASP A 80 -3.79 -8.27 18.55
C ASP A 80 -3.55 -6.95 17.81
N VAL A 81 -3.90 -6.91 16.52
CA VAL A 81 -3.58 -5.82 15.61
C VAL A 81 -4.83 -5.39 14.86
N ALA A 82 -5.02 -4.08 14.67
CA ALA A 82 -5.99 -3.56 13.72
C ALA A 82 -5.29 -3.09 12.43
N TYR A 83 -5.96 -3.27 11.30
CA TYR A 83 -5.54 -2.77 10.00
C TYR A 83 -6.63 -1.85 9.46
N ILE A 84 -6.31 -0.58 9.26
CA ILE A 84 -7.24 0.45 8.77
C ILE A 84 -6.97 0.72 7.29
N ALA A 85 -8.03 0.64 6.48
CA ALA A 85 -7.96 0.78 5.04
C ALA A 85 -9.12 1.63 4.48
N PRO A 86 -8.94 2.26 3.32
CA PRO A 86 -10.05 2.77 2.53
C PRO A 86 -10.86 1.60 1.96
N PRO A 87 -11.95 1.85 1.21
CA PRO A 87 -12.74 0.76 0.63
C PRO A 87 -11.88 -0.24 -0.14
N LEU A 88 -12.07 -1.53 0.17
CA LEU A 88 -11.33 -2.64 -0.46
C LEU A 88 -12.15 -3.20 -1.62
N THR A 89 -12.30 -2.43 -2.68
CA THR A 89 -13.09 -2.80 -3.84
C THR A 89 -12.30 -3.63 -4.85
N ILE A 90 -13.01 -4.35 -5.73
CA ILE A 90 -12.41 -5.09 -6.86
C ILE A 90 -11.58 -4.16 -7.75
N ARG A 91 -11.92 -2.88 -7.82
CA ARG A 91 -11.21 -1.86 -8.61
C ARG A 91 -9.83 -1.50 -8.04
N GLN A 92 -9.62 -1.76 -6.75
CA GLN A 92 -8.39 -1.40 -6.04
C GLN A 92 -7.62 -2.64 -5.59
N LYS A 93 -7.43 -3.60 -6.52
CA LYS A 93 -6.73 -4.87 -6.27
C LYS A 93 -5.40 -4.72 -5.52
N GLN A 94 -4.67 -3.63 -5.77
CA GLN A 94 -3.40 -3.36 -5.10
C GLN A 94 -3.57 -3.21 -3.58
N ARG A 95 -4.61 -2.49 -3.16
CA ARG A 95 -4.94 -2.30 -1.74
C ARG A 95 -5.35 -3.64 -1.11
N SER A 96 -6.21 -4.39 -1.79
CA SER A 96 -6.63 -5.73 -1.34
C SER A 96 -5.45 -6.70 -1.24
N LYS A 97 -4.55 -6.75 -2.23
CA LYS A 97 -3.34 -7.59 -2.19
C LYS A 97 -2.43 -7.26 -1.00
N ARG A 98 -2.32 -5.98 -0.61
CA ARG A 98 -1.54 -5.59 0.56
C ARG A 98 -2.14 -6.13 1.85
N VAL A 99 -3.46 -5.97 2.01
CA VAL A 99 -4.21 -6.53 3.16
C VAL A 99 -4.13 -8.05 3.19
N GLU A 100 -4.31 -8.70 2.04
CA GLU A 100 -4.18 -10.16 1.93
C GLU A 100 -2.78 -10.66 2.30
N GLY A 101 -1.73 -9.96 1.85
CA GLY A 101 -0.36 -10.28 2.22
C GLY A 101 -0.12 -10.17 3.73
N PHE A 102 -0.68 -9.13 4.36
CA PHE A 102 -0.65 -8.92 5.80
C PHE A 102 -1.35 -10.07 6.54
N LEU A 103 -2.57 -10.40 6.13
CA LEU A 103 -3.35 -11.48 6.74
C LEU A 103 -2.71 -12.86 6.56
N LYS A 104 -2.13 -13.14 5.39
CA LYS A 104 -1.42 -14.41 5.13
C LYS A 104 -0.22 -14.59 6.07
N GLU A 105 0.47 -13.51 6.42
CA GLU A 105 1.59 -13.61 7.36
C GLU A 105 1.10 -13.90 8.79
N PHE A 106 0.05 -13.24 9.25
CA PHE A 106 -0.59 -13.56 10.53
C PHE A 106 -1.16 -14.99 10.56
N ASP A 107 -1.70 -15.47 9.44
CA ASP A 107 -2.22 -16.83 9.29
C ASP A 107 -1.12 -17.89 9.46
N ARG A 108 0.08 -17.65 8.92
CA ARG A 108 1.26 -18.53 9.12
C ARG A 108 1.64 -18.71 10.59
N TRP A 109 1.31 -17.72 11.43
CA TRP A 109 1.52 -17.77 12.88
C TRP A 109 0.30 -18.29 13.64
N GLY A 110 -0.78 -18.69 12.95
CA GLY A 110 -2.04 -19.11 13.56
C GLY A 110 -2.80 -17.96 14.26
N LEU A 111 -2.60 -16.73 13.82
CA LEU A 111 -3.09 -15.52 14.48
C LEU A 111 -4.03 -14.68 13.61
N LYS A 112 -4.48 -15.19 12.46
CA LYS A 112 -5.32 -14.45 11.52
C LYS A 112 -6.57 -13.85 12.17
N GLU A 113 -7.25 -14.63 13.01
CA GLU A 113 -8.47 -14.24 13.71
C GLU A 113 -8.25 -13.12 14.76
N ARG A 114 -6.98 -12.82 15.06
CA ARG A 114 -6.60 -11.73 15.97
C ARG A 114 -6.33 -10.40 15.25
N VAL A 115 -6.47 -10.40 13.94
CA VAL A 115 -6.36 -9.19 13.11
C VAL A 115 -7.76 -8.62 12.85
N ILE A 116 -7.96 -7.38 13.24
CA ILE A 116 -9.20 -6.63 12.96
C ILE A 116 -8.99 -5.82 11.69
N ILE A 117 -9.76 -6.08 10.65
CA ILE A 117 -9.78 -5.23 9.46
C ILE A 117 -10.91 -4.20 9.60
N LYS A 118 -10.54 -2.92 9.61
CA LYS A 118 -11.46 -1.78 9.51
C LYS A 118 -11.28 -1.14 8.14
N ALA A 119 -12.24 -1.34 7.26
CA ALA A 119 -12.27 -0.69 5.95
C ALA A 119 -13.44 0.29 5.87
N ALA A 120 -13.21 1.45 5.28
CA ALA A 120 -14.27 2.41 5.03
C ALA A 120 -15.28 1.87 4.01
N ASP A 121 -16.51 2.34 4.07
CA ASP A 121 -17.56 2.00 3.11
C ASP A 121 -17.29 2.60 1.73
N GLU A 122 -17.80 1.96 0.66
CA GLU A 122 -17.66 2.46 -0.72
C GLU A 122 -18.21 3.88 -0.91
N ALA A 123 -19.24 4.26 -0.16
CA ALA A 123 -19.79 5.61 -0.17
C ALA A 123 -18.77 6.69 0.26
N TYR A 124 -17.77 6.31 1.05
CA TYR A 124 -16.72 7.20 1.52
C TYR A 124 -15.75 7.58 0.38
N ASP A 125 -15.55 6.68 -0.59
CA ASP A 125 -14.60 6.84 -1.72
C ASP A 125 -15.22 7.64 -2.91
N MET A 126 -16.53 7.76 -2.98
CA MET A 126 -17.24 8.29 -4.15
C MET A 126 -17.10 9.80 -4.34
N ASN A 127 -16.77 10.56 -3.32
CA ASN A 127 -16.88 12.02 -3.38
C ASN A 127 -15.53 12.76 -3.44
N VAL A 128 -14.41 12.20 -2.99
CA VAL A 128 -13.11 12.88 -3.02
C VAL A 128 -11.97 11.84 -2.97
N ALA A 129 -11.35 11.49 -4.08
CA ALA A 129 -10.01 10.92 -4.08
C ALA A 129 -9.00 12.01 -3.66
N ASN A 130 -9.00 12.36 -2.37
CA ASN A 130 -8.24 13.44 -1.81
C ASN A 130 -7.41 12.90 -0.63
N ILE A 131 -6.20 13.42 -0.48
CA ILE A 131 -5.30 13.16 0.65
C ILE A 131 -6.04 13.35 1.99
N ASP A 132 -6.91 14.36 2.07
CA ASP A 132 -7.72 14.64 3.25
C ASP A 132 -8.70 13.50 3.59
N SER A 133 -9.23 12.78 2.58
CA SER A 133 -10.16 11.67 2.82
C SER A 133 -9.45 10.46 3.44
N GLU A 134 -8.23 10.13 3.01
CA GLU A 134 -7.46 9.02 3.58
C GLU A 134 -7.06 9.31 5.04
N TYR A 135 -6.61 10.54 5.33
CA TYR A 135 -6.36 10.97 6.69
C TYR A 135 -7.62 10.85 7.56
N LYS A 136 -8.75 11.35 7.07
CA LYS A 136 -10.04 11.29 7.79
C LYS A 136 -10.49 9.85 8.04
N ILE A 137 -10.33 8.93 7.07
CA ILE A 137 -10.57 7.50 7.26
C ILE A 137 -9.74 6.95 8.43
N GLY A 138 -8.44 7.27 8.47
CA GLY A 138 -7.56 6.86 9.56
C GLY A 138 -8.05 7.34 10.91
N TYR A 139 -8.45 8.60 10.99
CA TYR A 139 -8.95 9.21 12.22
C TYR A 139 -10.29 8.60 12.66
N ASP A 140 -11.31 8.61 11.80
CA ASP A 140 -12.67 8.18 12.14
C ASP A 140 -12.70 6.69 12.52
N LEU A 141 -12.08 5.81 11.71
CA LEU A 141 -12.09 4.38 12.00
C LEU A 141 -11.25 4.01 13.24
N THR A 142 -10.25 4.83 13.60
CA THR A 142 -9.55 4.65 14.87
C THR A 142 -10.45 5.03 16.04
N LYS A 143 -11.19 6.13 15.98
CA LYS A 143 -12.16 6.51 17.02
C LYS A 143 -13.22 5.43 17.22
N GLU A 144 -13.76 4.86 16.12
CA GLU A 144 -14.69 3.73 16.18
C GLU A 144 -14.07 2.50 16.85
N LEU A 145 -12.84 2.13 16.43
CA LEU A 145 -12.13 0.98 17.00
C LEU A 145 -11.95 1.11 18.51
N LEU A 146 -11.58 2.30 18.99
CA LEU A 146 -11.39 2.57 20.42
C LEU A 146 -12.73 2.52 21.18
N ALA A 147 -13.83 3.01 20.60
CA ALA A 147 -15.16 2.94 21.18
C ALA A 147 -15.67 1.49 21.36
N GLU A 148 -15.26 0.56 20.49
CA GLU A 148 -15.56 -0.87 20.63
C GLU A 148 -14.85 -1.55 21.80
N LYS A 149 -13.94 -0.85 22.49
CA LYS A 149 -13.13 -1.36 23.61
C LYS A 149 -12.37 -2.66 23.30
N ARG A 150 -12.09 -2.91 22.03
CA ARG A 150 -11.26 -4.05 21.62
C ARG A 150 -9.80 -3.78 21.96
N ARG A 151 -9.15 -4.77 22.52
CA ARG A 151 -7.73 -4.66 22.86
C ARG A 151 -6.89 -4.86 21.60
N VAL A 152 -6.19 -3.82 21.17
CA VAL A 152 -5.16 -3.89 20.15
C VAL A 152 -3.86 -3.31 20.68
N THR A 153 -2.74 -3.84 20.25
CA THR A 153 -1.40 -3.38 20.64
C THR A 153 -0.68 -2.66 19.51
N ALA A 154 -1.18 -2.80 18.29
CA ALA A 154 -0.71 -2.06 17.13
C ALA A 154 -1.86 -1.74 16.17
N ILE A 155 -1.76 -0.63 15.45
CA ILE A 155 -2.67 -0.24 14.39
C ILE A 155 -1.86 0.07 13.14
N VAL A 156 -2.28 -0.50 12.02
CA VAL A 156 -1.66 -0.32 10.71
C VAL A 156 -2.55 0.52 9.83
N GLY A 157 -2.03 1.60 9.28
CA GLY A 157 -2.65 2.32 8.17
C GLY A 157 -2.22 1.68 6.84
N LEU A 158 -3.17 1.50 5.91
CA LEU A 158 -2.84 1.00 4.57
C LEU A 158 -1.74 1.83 3.90
N ASN A 159 -1.73 3.14 4.17
CA ASN A 159 -0.69 4.07 3.76
C ASN A 159 -0.35 5.08 4.87
N ASP A 160 0.61 5.97 4.61
CA ASP A 160 1.07 6.96 5.59
C ASP A 160 -0.02 7.99 5.94
N MET A 161 -0.89 8.38 4.99
CA MET A 161 -1.94 9.37 5.26
C MET A 161 -2.98 8.83 6.24
N ILE A 162 -3.38 7.57 6.07
CA ILE A 162 -4.24 6.87 7.04
C ILE A 162 -3.52 6.76 8.40
N ALA A 163 -2.21 6.43 8.39
CA ALA A 163 -1.44 6.32 9.63
C ALA A 163 -1.35 7.66 10.38
N PHE A 164 -1.31 8.80 9.69
CA PHE A 164 -1.35 10.12 10.35
C PHE A 164 -2.71 10.37 11.02
N GLY A 165 -3.82 10.02 10.38
CA GLY A 165 -5.13 10.07 10.99
C GLY A 165 -5.24 9.19 12.23
N ILE A 166 -4.65 7.97 12.19
CA ILE A 166 -4.55 7.08 13.34
C ILE A 166 -3.78 7.75 14.50
N LEU A 167 -2.63 8.36 14.20
CA LEU A 167 -1.80 9.03 15.20
C LEU A 167 -2.56 10.15 15.89
N ASP A 168 -3.29 10.97 15.15
CA ASP A 168 -4.05 12.09 15.71
C ASP A 168 -5.22 11.63 16.56
N ALA A 169 -5.97 10.59 16.12
CA ALA A 169 -7.03 10.00 16.90
C ALA A 169 -6.53 9.41 18.24
N LEU A 170 -5.38 8.71 18.19
CA LEU A 170 -4.75 8.16 19.40
C LEU A 170 -4.26 9.27 20.35
N HIS A 171 -3.69 10.34 19.79
CA HIS A 171 -3.21 11.48 20.56
C HIS A 171 -4.37 12.18 21.30
N GLU A 172 -5.48 12.43 20.61
CA GLU A 172 -6.68 13.01 21.20
C GLU A 172 -7.23 12.16 22.35
N GLU A 173 -7.25 10.83 22.19
CA GLU A 173 -7.66 9.86 23.21
C GLU A 173 -6.57 9.59 24.27
N LYS A 174 -5.45 10.36 24.24
CA LYS A 174 -4.35 10.32 25.21
C LYS A 174 -3.58 9.00 25.25
N TYR A 175 -3.63 8.20 24.18
CA TYR A 175 -2.76 7.05 24.01
C TYR A 175 -1.33 7.47 23.64
N LYS A 176 -0.35 6.81 24.24
CA LYS A 176 1.06 7.01 23.91
C LYS A 176 1.47 6.12 22.74
N VAL A 177 1.98 6.73 21.67
CA VAL A 177 2.59 6.01 20.55
C VAL A 177 4.12 6.13 20.67
N PRO A 178 4.87 5.03 20.67
CA PRO A 178 4.46 3.63 20.56
C PRO A 178 4.12 2.97 21.92
N GLY A 179 4.18 3.73 23.02
CA GLY A 179 4.15 3.20 24.39
C GLY A 179 2.90 2.38 24.75
N ASP A 180 1.71 2.75 24.29
CA ASP A 180 0.47 2.01 24.50
C ASP A 180 0.06 1.25 23.24
N ILE A 181 0.14 1.86 22.08
CA ILE A 181 -0.20 1.30 20.78
C ILE A 181 0.90 1.67 19.78
N SER A 182 1.43 0.68 19.08
CA SER A 182 2.34 0.90 17.95
C SER A 182 1.54 1.30 16.70
N VAL A 183 2.10 2.20 15.87
CA VAL A 183 1.49 2.62 14.61
C VAL A 183 2.49 2.50 13.47
N MET A 184 2.06 1.99 12.33
CA MET A 184 2.85 2.00 11.11
C MET A 184 2.01 2.29 9.87
N GLY A 185 2.67 2.82 8.84
CA GLY A 185 2.10 3.14 7.54
C GLY A 185 2.83 2.46 6.38
N CYS A 186 2.57 2.96 5.18
CA CYS A 186 3.26 2.61 3.94
C CYS A 186 3.33 3.87 3.06
N ASP A 187 4.38 4.03 2.28
CA ASP A 187 4.74 4.97 1.23
C ASP A 187 6.03 5.75 1.52
N ASN A 188 6.43 5.88 2.78
CA ASN A 188 7.60 6.66 3.22
C ASN A 188 7.56 8.11 2.70
N THR A 189 6.40 8.74 2.84
CA THR A 189 6.17 10.14 2.43
C THR A 189 7.09 11.13 3.16
N LEU A 190 7.14 12.37 2.67
CA LEU A 190 7.90 13.44 3.31
C LEU A 190 7.50 13.63 4.78
N PHE A 191 6.18 13.60 5.08
CA PHE A 191 5.67 13.77 6.44
C PHE A 191 6.09 12.62 7.36
N ALA A 192 6.14 11.38 6.88
CA ALA A 192 6.62 10.24 7.65
C ALA A 192 8.08 10.39 8.13
N ARG A 193 8.89 11.16 7.38
CA ARG A 193 10.30 11.46 7.69
C ARG A 193 10.49 12.59 8.69
N MET A 194 9.47 13.41 8.93
CA MET A 194 9.55 14.54 9.86
C MET A 194 9.84 14.04 11.28
N HIS A 195 10.79 14.67 11.96
CA HIS A 195 11.28 14.22 13.27
C HIS A 195 10.17 14.07 14.34
N LYS A 196 9.17 14.95 14.31
CA LYS A 196 8.05 14.88 15.25
C LYS A 196 7.08 13.72 15.01
N LEU A 197 6.92 13.31 13.76
CA LEU A 197 6.06 12.19 13.36
C LEU A 197 6.85 10.88 13.36
N ALA A 198 8.00 10.88 12.74
CA ALA A 198 8.96 9.77 12.68
C ALA A 198 8.26 8.40 12.53
N LEU A 199 7.36 8.33 11.53
CA LEU A 199 6.47 7.18 11.30
C LEU A 199 7.27 5.98 10.77
N THR A 200 7.15 4.84 11.43
CA THR A 200 7.56 3.54 10.89
C THR A 200 6.68 3.21 9.68
N THR A 201 7.30 2.92 8.55
CA THR A 201 6.60 2.76 7.27
C THR A 201 7.33 1.81 6.35
N VAL A 202 6.72 1.45 5.23
CA VAL A 202 7.38 0.69 4.16
C VAL A 202 7.57 1.59 2.95
N GLU A 203 8.78 1.59 2.38
CA GLU A 203 9.12 2.35 1.20
C GLU A 203 8.41 1.78 -0.03
N HIS A 204 7.66 2.63 -0.73
CA HIS A 204 6.89 2.28 -1.92
C HIS A 204 7.54 2.77 -3.22
N PHE A 205 8.66 3.47 -3.13
CA PHE A 205 9.48 3.95 -4.26
C PHE A 205 8.72 4.79 -5.32
N VAL A 206 7.75 5.60 -4.91
CA VAL A 206 6.89 6.36 -5.84
C VAL A 206 7.69 7.20 -6.83
N VAL A 207 8.68 7.97 -6.35
CA VAL A 207 9.51 8.85 -7.19
C VAL A 207 10.38 8.06 -8.16
N PHE A 208 10.97 6.95 -7.70
CA PHE A 208 11.84 6.11 -8.53
C PHE A 208 11.05 5.41 -9.62
N LYS A 209 9.86 4.88 -9.33
CA LYS A 209 8.99 4.26 -10.33
C LYS A 209 8.59 5.24 -11.44
N GLY A 210 8.30 6.50 -11.09
CA GLY A 210 8.02 7.53 -12.08
C GLY A 210 9.22 7.82 -12.98
N ARG A 211 10.43 7.87 -12.42
CA ARG A 211 11.68 8.04 -13.19
C ARG A 211 11.89 6.88 -14.16
N ASP A 212 11.83 5.65 -13.66
CA ASP A 212 12.07 4.47 -14.50
C ASP A 212 11.03 4.34 -15.61
N ALA A 213 9.77 4.71 -15.34
CA ALA A 213 8.73 4.76 -16.37
C ALA A 213 9.07 5.77 -17.49
N CYS A 214 9.56 6.96 -17.13
CA CYS A 214 10.04 7.95 -18.09
C CYS A 214 11.24 7.42 -18.89
N ASP A 215 12.23 6.84 -18.20
CA ASP A 215 13.46 6.32 -18.82
C ASP A 215 13.15 5.20 -19.82
N ILE A 216 12.19 4.32 -19.51
CA ILE A 216 11.73 3.27 -20.44
C ILE A 216 11.11 3.89 -21.69
N ILE A 217 10.21 4.87 -21.53
CA ILE A 217 9.58 5.58 -22.67
C ILE A 217 10.66 6.24 -23.54
N MET A 218 11.58 6.98 -22.93
CA MET A 218 12.66 7.66 -23.68
C MET A 218 13.52 6.67 -24.45
N LYS A 219 13.92 5.55 -23.85
CA LYS A 219 14.67 4.50 -24.55
C LYS A 219 13.94 3.96 -25.76
N LYS A 220 12.62 3.75 -25.67
CA LYS A 220 11.81 3.26 -26.81
C LYS A 220 11.68 4.30 -27.91
N ILE A 221 11.55 5.57 -27.58
CA ILE A 221 11.54 6.67 -28.54
C ILE A 221 12.90 6.76 -29.28
N ASP A 222 13.99 6.77 -28.52
CA ASP A 222 15.35 6.94 -29.07
C ASP A 222 15.79 5.74 -29.93
N SER A 223 15.41 4.53 -29.54
CA SER A 223 15.71 3.30 -30.30
C SER A 223 14.92 3.15 -31.59
N GLY A 224 13.89 3.98 -31.81
CA GLY A 224 12.99 3.87 -32.95
C GLY A 224 12.19 2.57 -32.99
N GLN A 225 12.13 1.82 -31.89
CA GLN A 225 11.44 0.51 -31.82
C GLN A 225 9.98 0.54 -32.27
N MET A 226 9.34 1.72 -32.26
CA MET A 226 7.97 1.89 -32.78
C MET A 226 7.90 2.05 -34.30
N LYS A 227 9.01 2.34 -34.99
CA LYS A 227 9.04 2.54 -36.46
C LYS A 227 9.17 1.23 -37.25
N TYR A 228 9.50 0.13 -36.58
CA TYR A 228 9.76 -1.17 -37.19
C TYR A 228 8.75 -2.23 -36.74
N SER A 229 7.47 -1.93 -36.86
CA SER A 229 6.41 -2.91 -36.57
C SER A 229 6.36 -3.96 -37.68
N GLY A 230 7.20 -4.97 -37.62
CA GLY A 230 7.09 -6.09 -38.61
C GLY A 230 8.18 -7.13 -38.58
N MET A 231 9.37 -6.89 -38.08
CA MET A 231 10.49 -7.86 -38.22
C MET A 231 11.33 -8.10 -36.96
N GLU A 232 11.27 -7.28 -35.92
CA GLU A 232 12.02 -7.54 -34.69
C GLU A 232 11.11 -7.66 -33.47
N PRO A 233 11.41 -8.58 -32.53
CA PRO A 233 10.65 -8.69 -31.29
C PRO A 233 10.83 -7.41 -30.49
N VAL A 234 9.72 -6.75 -30.13
CA VAL A 234 9.72 -5.57 -29.27
C VAL A 234 10.08 -6.02 -27.85
N SER A 235 11.17 -5.50 -27.31
CA SER A 235 11.56 -5.78 -25.92
C SER A 235 10.54 -5.19 -24.95
N ILE A 236 10.09 -6.01 -24.01
CA ILE A 236 9.21 -5.58 -22.91
C ILE A 236 10.10 -5.42 -21.67
N TYR A 237 10.02 -4.25 -21.03
CA TYR A 237 10.71 -3.95 -19.79
C TYR A 237 9.80 -4.22 -18.60
N HIS A 238 10.28 -5.00 -17.64
CA HIS A 238 9.59 -5.25 -16.40
C HIS A 238 10.53 -4.91 -15.23
N VAL A 239 10.20 -3.86 -14.49
CA VAL A 239 10.95 -3.40 -13.32
C VAL A 239 10.11 -3.63 -12.08
N GLU A 240 10.55 -4.53 -11.21
CA GLU A 240 9.89 -4.78 -9.91
C GLU A 240 10.78 -4.26 -8.78
N TYR A 241 10.21 -3.41 -7.94
CA TYR A 241 10.87 -2.90 -6.74
C TYR A 241 10.66 -3.84 -5.55
N GLU A 242 11.73 -4.11 -4.81
CA GLU A 242 11.66 -4.85 -3.57
C GLU A 242 11.29 -3.90 -2.42
N PRO A 243 10.17 -4.15 -1.69
CA PRO A 243 9.74 -3.26 -0.61
C PRO A 243 10.77 -3.24 0.53
N ARG A 244 10.94 -2.08 1.17
CA ARG A 244 11.88 -1.89 2.26
C ARG A 244 11.21 -1.30 3.50
N LEU A 245 11.32 -1.99 4.62
CA LEU A 245 10.87 -1.48 5.91
C LEU A 245 11.77 -0.34 6.38
N ILE A 246 11.16 0.76 6.82
CA ILE A 246 11.82 1.92 7.42
C ILE A 246 11.32 2.07 8.85
N ILE A 247 12.09 1.55 9.79
CA ILE A 247 11.77 1.60 11.21
C ILE A 247 12.09 3.00 11.73
N ARG A 248 11.15 3.59 12.47
CA ARG A 248 11.29 4.87 13.16
C ARG A 248 10.72 4.77 14.58
N SER A 249 10.13 5.85 15.11
CA SER A 249 9.78 5.94 16.53
C SER A 249 8.34 5.51 16.87
N THR A 250 7.49 5.17 15.89
CA THR A 250 6.08 4.87 16.14
C THR A 250 5.78 3.39 16.36
N THR A 251 6.78 2.51 16.35
CA THR A 251 6.64 1.09 16.71
C THR A 251 7.64 0.70 17.80
N SER A 252 7.22 -0.17 18.72
CA SER A 252 8.05 -0.75 19.77
C SER A 252 7.59 -2.17 20.10
N TYR A 253 8.30 -2.84 20.99
CA TYR A 253 7.85 -4.13 21.51
C TYR A 253 6.48 -4.04 22.16
N ALA A 254 5.61 -5.00 21.88
CA ALA A 254 4.30 -5.10 22.51
C ALA A 254 4.42 -5.17 24.03
N LYS A 255 3.61 -4.41 24.76
CA LYS A 255 3.54 -4.53 26.22
C LYS A 255 3.17 -5.96 26.57
N LYS A 256 3.98 -6.64 27.36
CA LYS A 256 3.65 -7.94 27.95
C LYS A 256 2.40 -7.75 28.81
N SER A 257 1.40 -8.62 28.64
CA SER A 257 0.23 -8.58 29.51
C SER A 257 0.68 -8.69 30.97
N GLU A 258 0.07 -7.93 31.87
CA GLU A 258 0.37 -7.98 33.32
C GLU A 258 0.31 -9.42 33.85
N LEU A 259 -0.54 -10.25 33.26
CA LEU A 259 -0.66 -11.67 33.58
C LEU A 259 0.65 -12.45 33.35
N MET A 260 1.40 -12.16 32.28
CA MET A 260 2.70 -12.78 32.00
C MET A 260 3.77 -12.29 32.96
N ASN A 261 3.67 -11.05 33.42
CA ASN A 261 4.57 -10.53 34.46
C ASN A 261 4.27 -11.15 35.83
N LEU A 262 2.99 -11.34 36.17
CA LEU A 262 2.55 -12.05 37.38
C LEU A 262 2.96 -13.52 37.36
N LEU A 263 2.80 -14.21 36.24
CA LEU A 263 3.25 -15.61 36.09
C LEU A 263 4.77 -15.76 36.25
N LYS A 264 5.57 -14.84 35.70
CA LYS A 264 7.02 -14.83 35.95
C LYS A 264 7.38 -14.59 37.39
N LEU A 265 6.68 -13.69 38.08
CA LEU A 265 6.87 -13.43 39.51
C LEU A 265 6.46 -14.62 40.38
N LEU A 266 5.42 -15.37 39.98
CA LEU A 266 5.01 -16.62 40.66
C LEU A 266 6.01 -17.74 40.45
N VAL A 267 6.55 -17.91 39.25
CA VAL A 267 7.59 -18.94 38.97
C VAL A 267 8.90 -18.64 39.70
N ILE A 268 9.30 -17.38 39.84
CA ILE A 268 10.50 -16.98 40.59
C ILE A 268 10.32 -17.18 42.13
N ARG A 269 9.08 -17.18 42.64
CA ARG A 269 8.80 -17.46 44.03
C ARG A 269 8.68 -18.95 44.38
N MET A 270 8.65 -19.83 43.38
CA MET A 270 8.55 -21.30 43.56
C MET A 270 9.91 -22.02 43.34
N ILE A 271 10.98 -21.28 43.05
CA ILE A 271 12.37 -21.73 43.03
C ILE A 271 13.10 -21.09 44.21
#